data_fc5eb3c7df4d5bb1a563f20b637361f9
#
_entry.id   fc5eb3c7df4d5bb1a563f20b637361f9
#
_cell.length_a   1.000
_cell.length_b   1.000
_cell.length_c   1.000
_cell.angle_alpha   90.00
_cell.angle_beta   90.00
_cell.angle_gamma   90.00
#
_symmetry.space_group_name_H-M   'P 1'
#
loop_
_entity.id
_entity.type
_entity.pdbx_description
1 polymer ?
#
loop_
_entity_poly.entity_id
_entity_poly.type
_entity_poly.pdbx_seq_one_letter_code
_entity_poly.pdbx_strand_id
1 'polypeptide(L)'
;MSEHVIVGAGAVGSAAALLLAERGEHVRMVSRRGSGPEHPAIELVAADATDAERLTELATGAAALYNCASPLYHQWFTDWPPLARAFLAAAERSGAVLASMSNLYGYGPVDGPITHKTPLAATHPKLRLRAEMWDDQLAAQEAGRIRTTEVRASDYIEANSILSTVIGKPLLAGRRAYAPSPLDVPHSWTSIHDCARTLVTAAADELAYGQAWLVPTNPALTVRQLAVRFAEVNGAPQAKVTQIPYPAMWVSGLFSPLIKELRTTRYQFTRPFVLDASVTTEMFGLQPTAMDEALREAAARLRA
;
A
#
# COMPACT_ATOMS: atom_id res chain seq x y z
N MET A 1 5.00 -16.58 21.86
CA MET A 1 4.90 -15.21 21.34
C MET A 1 6.05 -15.01 20.38
N SER A 2 5.74 -14.77 19.13
CA SER A 2 6.76 -14.45 18.13
C SER A 2 7.06 -12.97 18.15
N GLU A 3 8.23 -12.59 17.70
CA GLU A 3 8.61 -11.20 17.53
C GLU A 3 8.54 -10.81 16.05
N HIS A 4 8.03 -9.64 15.77
CA HIS A 4 7.88 -9.10 14.42
C HIS A 4 8.48 -7.69 14.32
N VAL A 5 9.16 -7.39 13.22
CA VAL A 5 9.69 -6.05 12.97
C VAL A 5 8.95 -5.41 11.80
N ILE A 6 8.34 -4.25 12.05
CA ILE A 6 7.62 -3.49 11.02
C ILE A 6 8.34 -2.17 10.78
N VAL A 7 8.82 -1.96 9.58
CA VAL A 7 9.44 -0.70 9.16
C VAL A 7 8.43 0.15 8.41
N GLY A 8 8.11 1.30 8.97
CA GLY A 8 7.17 2.26 8.41
C GLY A 8 5.87 2.38 9.20
N ALA A 9 5.75 3.47 9.98
CA ALA A 9 4.57 3.81 10.79
C ALA A 9 3.46 4.51 9.98
N GLY A 10 3.32 4.14 8.72
CA GLY A 10 2.21 4.58 7.86
C GLY A 10 0.94 3.78 8.14
N ALA A 11 -0.11 4.05 7.36
CA ALA A 11 -1.43 3.47 7.58
C ALA A 11 -1.42 1.92 7.58
N VAL A 12 -0.75 1.28 6.62
CA VAL A 12 -0.67 -0.19 6.55
C VAL A 12 0.21 -0.75 7.64
N GLY A 13 1.40 -0.16 7.88
CA GLY A 13 2.31 -0.64 8.93
C GLY A 13 1.68 -0.54 10.32
N SER A 14 0.96 0.54 10.62
CA SER A 14 0.22 0.69 11.88
C SER A 14 -0.90 -0.33 12.01
N ALA A 15 -1.65 -0.59 10.93
CA ALA A 15 -2.71 -1.61 10.95
C ALA A 15 -2.14 -3.02 11.12
N ALA A 16 -1.02 -3.34 10.48
CA ALA A 16 -0.34 -4.63 10.65
C ALA A 16 0.21 -4.80 12.07
N ALA A 17 0.78 -3.74 12.65
CA ALA A 17 1.28 -3.77 14.03
C ALA A 17 0.16 -4.03 15.05
N LEU A 18 -0.96 -3.33 14.91
CA LEU A 18 -2.13 -3.54 15.78
C LEU A 18 -2.69 -4.96 15.60
N LEU A 19 -2.83 -5.43 14.37
CA LEU A 19 -3.31 -6.78 14.08
C LEU A 19 -2.44 -7.87 14.73
N LEU A 20 -1.12 -7.74 14.69
CA LEU A 20 -0.20 -8.68 15.34
C LEU A 20 -0.30 -8.57 16.87
N ALA A 21 -0.32 -7.36 17.40
CA ALA A 21 -0.44 -7.12 18.83
C ALA A 21 -1.76 -7.67 19.42
N GLU A 22 -2.88 -7.55 18.70
CA GLU A 22 -4.19 -8.12 19.08
C GLU A 22 -4.18 -9.66 19.05
N ARG A 23 -3.27 -10.28 18.26
CA ARG A 23 -3.03 -11.73 18.25
C ARG A 23 -2.09 -12.19 19.38
N GLY A 24 -1.63 -11.27 20.22
CA GLY A 24 -0.70 -11.56 21.31
C GLY A 24 0.77 -11.65 20.88
N GLU A 25 1.10 -11.16 19.69
CA GLU A 25 2.48 -11.13 19.18
C GLU A 25 3.19 -9.84 19.60
N HIS A 26 4.51 -9.89 19.72
CA HIS A 26 5.34 -8.72 19.98
C HIS A 26 5.76 -8.04 18.69
N VAL A 27 5.68 -6.71 18.66
CA VAL A 27 6.02 -5.90 17.48
C VAL A 27 7.04 -4.81 17.82
N ARG A 28 8.17 -4.79 17.12
CA ARG A 28 9.03 -3.60 17.03
C ARG A 28 8.61 -2.79 15.81
N MET A 29 8.04 -1.61 16.06
CA MET A 29 7.71 -0.69 14.98
C MET A 29 8.81 0.33 14.78
N VAL A 30 9.48 0.23 13.63
CA VAL A 30 10.63 1.06 13.28
C VAL A 30 10.19 2.23 12.41
N SER A 31 10.50 3.43 12.84
CA SER A 31 10.32 4.64 12.05
C SER A 31 11.42 5.65 12.39
N ARG A 32 11.67 6.61 11.51
CA ARG A 32 12.74 7.63 11.73
C ARG A 32 12.60 8.42 13.03
N ARG A 33 11.39 8.52 13.58
CA ARG A 33 11.08 9.30 14.79
C ARG A 33 10.55 8.44 15.94
N GLY A 34 10.55 7.12 15.81
CA GLY A 34 9.95 6.24 16.81
C GLY A 34 8.44 6.49 16.98
N SER A 35 7.74 6.76 15.88
CA SER A 35 6.28 6.98 15.89
C SER A 35 5.54 5.70 15.49
N GLY A 36 4.32 5.55 16.01
CA GLY A 36 3.45 4.42 15.71
C GLY A 36 2.22 4.42 16.63
N PRO A 37 1.36 3.41 16.55
CA PRO A 37 0.22 3.25 17.45
C PRO A 37 0.70 2.87 18.86
N GLU A 38 -0.01 3.35 19.87
CA GLU A 38 0.25 2.99 21.26
C GLU A 38 -0.44 1.67 21.58
N HIS A 39 0.33 0.67 21.98
CA HIS A 39 -0.17 -0.62 22.45
C HIS A 39 0.92 -1.32 23.30
N PRO A 40 0.56 -2.03 24.40
CA PRO A 40 1.56 -2.67 25.28
C PRO A 40 2.48 -3.67 24.60
N ALA A 41 2.03 -4.32 23.52
CA ALA A 41 2.83 -5.27 22.75
C ALA A 41 3.57 -4.62 21.56
N ILE A 42 3.57 -3.30 21.44
CA ILE A 42 4.25 -2.56 20.36
C ILE A 42 5.36 -1.69 20.96
N GLU A 43 6.58 -2.04 20.65
CA GLU A 43 7.77 -1.25 20.95
C GLU A 43 8.02 -0.25 19.80
N LEU A 44 8.05 1.05 20.10
CA LEU A 44 8.32 2.09 19.12
C LEU A 44 9.83 2.38 19.08
N VAL A 45 10.47 2.13 17.93
CA VAL A 45 11.91 2.26 17.74
C VAL A 45 12.24 3.37 16.75
N ALA A 46 13.05 4.34 17.18
CA ALA A 46 13.62 5.35 16.30
C ALA A 46 14.87 4.81 15.62
N ALA A 47 14.84 4.59 14.29
CA ALA A 47 15.99 4.17 13.51
C ALA A 47 15.86 4.57 12.04
N ASP A 48 17.02 4.69 11.38
CA ASP A 48 17.10 4.81 9.93
C ASP A 48 17.13 3.40 9.33
N ALA A 49 16.09 3.05 8.58
CA ALA A 49 15.98 1.73 7.96
C ALA A 49 16.94 1.54 6.75
N THR A 50 17.70 2.54 6.35
CA THR A 50 18.79 2.41 5.37
C THR A 50 20.08 1.90 6.01
N ASP A 51 20.19 1.94 7.35
CA ASP A 51 21.26 1.31 8.11
C ASP A 51 21.00 -0.20 8.21
N ALA A 52 21.68 -0.95 7.35
CA ALA A 52 21.50 -2.39 7.25
C ALA A 52 21.98 -3.15 8.51
N GLU A 53 22.97 -2.63 9.23
CA GLU A 53 23.46 -3.26 10.46
C GLU A 53 22.44 -3.10 11.57
N ARG A 54 21.96 -1.87 11.76
CA ARG A 54 20.90 -1.59 12.74
C ARG A 54 19.61 -2.34 12.45
N LEU A 55 19.20 -2.41 11.18
CA LEU A 55 18.01 -3.17 10.78
C LEU A 55 18.19 -4.67 11.01
N THR A 56 19.39 -5.20 10.77
CA THR A 56 19.73 -6.61 11.07
C THR A 56 19.63 -6.90 12.57
N GLU A 57 20.21 -6.04 13.42
CA GLU A 57 20.10 -6.18 14.88
C GLU A 57 18.63 -6.23 15.33
N LEU A 58 17.81 -5.30 14.82
CA LEU A 58 16.39 -5.24 15.17
C LEU A 58 15.60 -6.46 14.67
N ALA A 59 15.96 -7.02 13.52
CA ALA A 59 15.31 -8.19 12.93
C ALA A 59 15.82 -9.53 13.46
N THR A 60 16.93 -9.55 14.21
CA THR A 60 17.47 -10.78 14.77
C THR A 60 16.51 -11.42 15.76
N GLY A 61 16.14 -12.68 15.51
CA GLY A 61 15.16 -13.42 16.30
C GLY A 61 13.70 -13.13 15.94
N ALA A 62 13.44 -12.21 15.01
CA ALA A 62 12.09 -11.94 14.54
C ALA A 62 11.61 -13.03 13.56
N ALA A 63 10.33 -13.38 13.65
CA ALA A 63 9.68 -14.28 12.69
C ALA A 63 9.59 -13.65 11.30
N ALA A 64 9.27 -12.34 11.24
CA ALA A 64 9.18 -11.61 9.98
C ALA A 64 9.64 -10.16 10.13
N LEU A 65 10.21 -9.65 9.03
CA LEU A 65 10.58 -8.26 8.79
C LEU A 65 9.65 -7.69 7.71
N TYR A 66 8.79 -6.75 8.10
CA TYR A 66 7.80 -6.16 7.22
C TYR A 66 8.30 -4.84 6.64
N ASN A 67 8.32 -4.73 5.32
CA ASN A 67 8.59 -3.49 4.62
C ASN A 67 7.26 -2.77 4.33
N CYS A 68 6.85 -1.88 5.23
CA CYS A 68 5.74 -0.95 5.06
C CYS A 68 6.21 0.50 4.87
N ALA A 69 7.49 0.69 4.57
CA ALA A 69 8.06 2.01 4.29
C ALA A 69 7.49 2.59 2.99
N SER A 70 7.35 3.90 2.96
CA SER A 70 6.90 4.64 1.78
C SER A 70 7.65 5.96 1.67
N PRO A 71 8.79 6.00 0.99
CA PRO A 71 9.47 7.24 0.67
C PRO A 71 8.58 8.23 -0.08
N LEU A 72 8.90 9.52 0.03
CA LEU A 72 8.19 10.56 -0.71
C LEU A 72 8.27 10.30 -2.21
N TYR A 73 7.15 10.40 -2.90
CA TYR A 73 6.99 9.97 -4.28
C TYR A 73 8.04 10.55 -5.24
N HIS A 74 8.42 11.82 -5.06
CA HIS A 74 9.44 12.48 -5.89
C HIS A 74 10.89 12.08 -5.53
N GLN A 75 11.11 11.38 -4.39
CA GLN A 75 12.41 10.91 -3.92
C GLN A 75 12.64 9.40 -4.16
N TRP A 76 11.77 8.72 -4.88
CA TRP A 76 11.85 7.28 -5.05
C TRP A 76 13.17 6.77 -5.61
N PHE A 77 13.76 7.47 -6.57
CA PHE A 77 15.03 7.05 -7.16
C PHE A 77 16.23 7.14 -6.21
N THR A 78 16.14 8.02 -5.21
CA THR A 78 17.19 8.20 -4.21
C THR A 78 16.99 7.35 -2.98
N ASP A 79 15.74 7.21 -2.53
CA ASP A 79 15.45 6.64 -1.21
C ASP A 79 15.17 5.13 -1.27
N TRP A 80 14.53 4.63 -2.35
CA TRP A 80 14.25 3.20 -2.46
C TRP A 80 15.48 2.32 -2.58
N PRO A 81 16.51 2.63 -3.40
CA PRO A 81 17.63 1.71 -3.59
C PRO A 81 18.42 1.41 -2.31
N PRO A 82 18.81 2.40 -1.47
CA PRO A 82 19.48 2.09 -0.20
C PRO A 82 18.57 1.32 0.76
N LEU A 83 17.30 1.67 0.82
CA LEU A 83 16.32 1.02 1.68
C LEU A 83 16.10 -0.46 1.28
N ALA A 84 15.91 -0.73 -0.01
CA ALA A 84 15.74 -2.11 -0.52
C ALA A 84 16.96 -2.98 -0.21
N ARG A 85 18.18 -2.46 -0.41
CA ARG A 85 19.42 -3.17 -0.05
C ARG A 85 19.50 -3.47 1.44
N ALA A 86 19.10 -2.54 2.30
CA ALA A 86 19.13 -2.74 3.75
C ALA A 86 18.13 -3.83 4.17
N PHE A 87 16.93 -3.88 3.59
CA PHE A 87 15.95 -4.93 3.85
C PHE A 87 16.47 -6.32 3.43
N LEU A 88 17.05 -6.43 2.23
CA LEU A 88 17.63 -7.69 1.76
C LEU A 88 18.75 -8.17 2.69
N ALA A 89 19.69 -7.28 3.04
CA ALA A 89 20.80 -7.60 3.92
C ALA A 89 20.32 -8.00 5.33
N ALA A 90 19.32 -7.30 5.86
CA ALA A 90 18.75 -7.61 7.17
C ALA A 90 18.02 -8.95 7.16
N ALA A 91 17.22 -9.24 6.14
CA ALA A 91 16.54 -10.53 6.01
C ALA A 91 17.53 -11.70 5.85
N GLU A 92 18.58 -11.53 5.04
CA GLU A 92 19.61 -12.54 4.83
C GLU A 92 20.39 -12.87 6.11
N ARG A 93 20.74 -11.85 6.90
CA ARG A 93 21.52 -12.04 8.12
C ARG A 93 20.70 -12.48 9.33
N SER A 94 19.46 -12.01 9.45
CA SER A 94 18.59 -12.35 10.59
C SER A 94 17.84 -13.67 10.39
N GLY A 95 17.64 -14.09 9.12
CA GLY A 95 16.79 -15.22 8.77
C GLY A 95 15.28 -14.93 8.89
N ALA A 96 14.87 -13.68 9.19
CA ALA A 96 13.48 -13.29 9.23
C ALA A 96 12.85 -13.34 7.83
N VAL A 97 11.57 -13.70 7.74
CA VAL A 97 10.83 -13.62 6.47
C VAL A 97 10.67 -12.16 6.05
N LEU A 98 11.08 -11.80 4.84
CA LEU A 98 10.87 -10.46 4.30
C LEU A 98 9.48 -10.35 3.65
N ALA A 99 8.56 -9.66 4.29
CA ALA A 99 7.23 -9.41 3.77
C ALA A 99 7.09 -7.94 3.32
N SER A 100 6.95 -7.71 2.04
CA SER A 100 6.95 -6.36 1.47
C SER A 100 5.57 -5.89 1.05
N MET A 101 5.12 -4.72 1.57
CA MET A 101 3.94 -4.03 1.05
C MET A 101 4.29 -3.28 -0.22
N SER A 102 3.54 -3.51 -1.28
CA SER A 102 3.79 -2.95 -2.59
C SER A 102 2.50 -2.39 -3.23
N ASN A 103 2.63 -1.93 -4.46
CA ASN A 103 1.56 -1.38 -5.27
C ASN A 103 1.52 -2.05 -6.66
N LEU A 104 0.65 -1.55 -7.52
CA LEU A 104 0.45 -2.12 -8.85
C LEU A 104 1.30 -1.43 -9.95
N TYR A 105 2.22 -0.54 -9.59
CA TYR A 105 2.94 0.27 -10.57
C TYR A 105 3.87 -0.55 -11.47
N GLY A 106 4.45 -1.62 -10.94
CA GLY A 106 5.33 -2.52 -11.71
C GLY A 106 4.64 -3.19 -12.90
N TYR A 107 3.31 -3.31 -12.88
CA TYR A 107 2.56 -3.83 -14.03
C TYR A 107 2.52 -2.85 -15.21
N GLY A 108 2.57 -1.53 -14.94
CA GLY A 108 2.36 -0.52 -15.96
C GLY A 108 0.91 -0.49 -16.48
N PRO A 109 0.68 0.10 -17.66
CA PRO A 109 -0.62 0.03 -18.34
C PRO A 109 -0.91 -1.39 -18.81
N VAL A 110 -2.05 -1.95 -18.38
CA VAL A 110 -2.50 -3.29 -18.76
C VAL A 110 -3.84 -3.22 -19.50
N ASP A 111 -4.10 -4.20 -20.34
CA ASP A 111 -5.39 -4.41 -21.00
C ASP A 111 -6.11 -5.55 -20.26
N GLY A 112 -7.18 -5.21 -19.54
CA GLY A 112 -7.95 -6.14 -18.71
C GLY A 112 -7.57 -6.10 -17.22
N PRO A 113 -8.14 -7.02 -16.40
CA PRO A 113 -7.85 -7.09 -14.97
C PRO A 113 -6.41 -7.48 -14.68
N ILE A 114 -5.84 -6.89 -13.65
CA ILE A 114 -4.56 -7.31 -13.08
C ILE A 114 -4.81 -8.56 -12.24
N THR A 115 -4.20 -9.66 -12.65
CA THR A 115 -4.32 -10.97 -12.01
C THR A 115 -2.97 -11.43 -11.48
N HIS A 116 -2.96 -12.52 -10.75
CA HIS A 116 -1.73 -13.21 -10.32
C HIS A 116 -0.76 -13.54 -11.48
N LYS A 117 -1.28 -13.76 -12.69
CA LYS A 117 -0.49 -14.11 -13.89
C LYS A 117 -0.06 -12.89 -14.72
N THR A 118 -0.50 -11.69 -14.36
CA THR A 118 -0.14 -10.48 -15.11
C THR A 118 1.34 -10.18 -14.92
N PRO A 119 2.13 -10.03 -16.01
CA PRO A 119 3.55 -9.78 -15.90
C PRO A 119 3.84 -8.33 -15.46
N LEU A 120 4.97 -8.14 -14.77
CA LEU A 120 5.51 -6.81 -14.49
C LEU A 120 6.12 -6.21 -15.77
N ALA A 121 5.37 -5.37 -16.46
CA ALA A 121 5.71 -4.85 -17.79
C ALA A 121 5.86 -3.32 -17.84
N ALA A 122 6.03 -2.66 -16.69
CA ALA A 122 6.21 -1.21 -16.65
C ALA A 122 7.47 -0.79 -17.40
N THR A 123 7.33 0.17 -18.32
CA THR A 123 8.44 0.72 -19.09
C THR A 123 9.00 2.02 -18.52
N HIS A 124 8.17 2.78 -17.79
CA HIS A 124 8.60 4.03 -17.16
C HIS A 124 9.55 3.73 -15.98
N PRO A 125 10.76 4.34 -15.92
CA PRO A 125 11.78 3.99 -14.94
C PRO A 125 11.28 3.99 -13.48
N LYS A 126 10.45 4.95 -13.09
CA LYS A 126 9.89 5.04 -11.74
C LYS A 126 8.96 3.86 -11.40
N LEU A 127 8.18 3.41 -12.38
CA LEU A 127 7.27 2.28 -12.18
C LEU A 127 8.05 0.96 -12.16
N ARG A 128 9.07 0.85 -13.01
CA ARG A 128 10.01 -0.29 -13.06
C ARG A 128 10.77 -0.49 -11.75
N LEU A 129 11.12 0.58 -11.07
CA LEU A 129 11.82 0.49 -9.77
C LEU A 129 11.10 -0.46 -8.80
N ARG A 130 9.76 -0.46 -8.79
CA ARG A 130 8.99 -1.38 -7.94
C ARG A 130 9.06 -2.83 -8.42
N ALA A 131 9.10 -3.05 -9.72
CA ALA A 131 9.33 -4.37 -10.29
C ALA A 131 10.74 -4.89 -9.98
N GLU A 132 11.76 -4.06 -10.19
CA GLU A 132 13.18 -4.39 -9.93
C GLU A 132 13.40 -4.75 -8.46
N MET A 133 12.77 -4.05 -7.51
CA MET A 133 12.83 -4.40 -6.09
C MET A 133 12.26 -5.79 -5.80
N TRP A 134 11.19 -6.18 -6.47
CA TRP A 134 10.64 -7.52 -6.34
C TRP A 134 11.54 -8.57 -7.00
N ASP A 135 12.06 -8.28 -8.18
CA ASP A 135 12.97 -9.18 -8.90
C ASP A 135 14.23 -9.47 -8.08
N ASP A 136 14.78 -8.46 -7.38
CA ASP A 136 15.91 -8.62 -6.47
C ASP A 136 15.58 -9.53 -5.27
N GLN A 137 14.38 -9.36 -4.69
CA GLN A 137 13.91 -10.21 -3.58
C GLN A 137 13.71 -11.66 -4.04
N LEU A 138 13.10 -11.84 -5.22
CA LEU A 138 12.85 -13.17 -5.79
C LEU A 138 14.16 -13.88 -6.12
N ALA A 139 15.11 -13.20 -6.74
CA ALA A 139 16.45 -13.74 -7.03
C ALA A 139 17.19 -14.13 -5.73
N ALA A 140 17.03 -13.38 -4.65
CA ALA A 140 17.62 -13.73 -3.36
C ALA A 140 16.96 -14.97 -2.74
N GLN A 141 15.65 -15.16 -2.90
CA GLN A 141 14.95 -16.37 -2.48
C GLN A 141 15.31 -17.58 -3.32
N GLU A 142 15.35 -17.45 -4.64
CA GLU A 142 15.75 -18.53 -5.55
C GLU A 142 17.19 -19.01 -5.27
N ALA A 143 18.06 -18.11 -4.84
CA ALA A 143 19.41 -18.43 -4.35
C ALA A 143 19.44 -19.03 -2.93
N GLY A 144 18.28 -19.22 -2.27
CA GLY A 144 18.17 -19.75 -0.93
C GLY A 144 18.70 -18.83 0.19
N ARG A 145 18.88 -17.52 -0.09
CA ARG A 145 19.45 -16.57 0.88
C ARG A 145 18.42 -15.97 1.81
N ILE A 146 17.18 -15.80 1.34
CA ILE A 146 16.06 -15.26 2.12
C ILE A 146 14.79 -16.06 1.88
N ARG A 147 13.78 -15.83 2.73
CA ARG A 147 12.38 -16.17 2.49
C ARG A 147 11.64 -14.86 2.28
N THR A 148 10.91 -14.71 1.19
CA THR A 148 10.23 -13.44 0.91
C THR A 148 8.84 -13.62 0.32
N THR A 149 7.98 -12.64 0.56
CA THR A 149 6.66 -12.51 -0.08
C THR A 149 6.36 -11.04 -0.31
N GLU A 150 5.60 -10.73 -1.36
CA GLU A 150 5.17 -9.36 -1.63
C GLU A 150 3.65 -9.28 -1.69
N VAL A 151 3.07 -8.25 -1.11
CA VAL A 151 1.62 -7.97 -1.16
C VAL A 151 1.38 -6.69 -1.93
N ARG A 152 0.54 -6.75 -2.96
CA ARG A 152 0.28 -5.65 -3.89
C ARG A 152 -1.16 -5.17 -3.77
N ALA A 153 -1.33 -3.87 -3.51
CA ALA A 153 -2.62 -3.22 -3.39
C ALA A 153 -2.84 -2.16 -4.45
N SER A 154 -4.09 -1.92 -4.78
CA SER A 154 -4.53 -0.72 -5.51
C SER A 154 -4.60 0.49 -4.57
N ASP A 155 -5.16 1.62 -5.04
CA ASP A 155 -5.31 2.82 -4.21
C ASP A 155 -6.13 2.54 -2.95
N TYR A 156 -5.66 3.06 -1.82
CA TYR A 156 -6.33 2.84 -0.54
C TYR A 156 -7.63 3.64 -0.42
N ILE A 157 -8.57 3.13 0.38
CA ILE A 157 -9.82 3.83 0.69
C ILE A 157 -9.58 4.85 1.80
N GLU A 158 -8.95 4.44 2.89
CA GLU A 158 -8.93 5.19 4.16
C GLU A 158 -7.82 6.23 4.24
N ALA A 159 -6.74 6.08 3.49
CA ALA A 159 -5.59 6.99 3.53
C ALA A 159 -4.84 7.05 2.18
N ASN A 160 -4.10 8.15 1.96
CA ASN A 160 -3.18 8.33 0.83
C ASN A 160 -3.80 8.13 -0.56
N SER A 161 -5.09 8.42 -0.71
CA SER A 161 -5.84 8.28 -1.96
C SER A 161 -6.54 9.58 -2.35
N ILE A 162 -7.13 9.61 -3.54
CA ILE A 162 -7.99 10.73 -3.99
C ILE A 162 -9.12 10.96 -2.98
N LEU A 163 -9.73 9.90 -2.45
CA LEU A 163 -10.80 10.02 -1.46
C LEU A 163 -10.30 10.70 -0.20
N SER A 164 -9.26 10.19 0.41
CA SER A 164 -8.80 10.66 1.72
C SER A 164 -8.07 11.99 1.68
N THR A 165 -7.43 12.36 0.57
CA THR A 165 -6.59 13.56 0.48
C THR A 165 -7.25 14.73 -0.24
N VAL A 166 -8.19 14.47 -1.15
CA VAL A 166 -8.73 15.50 -2.06
C VAL A 166 -10.23 15.68 -1.90
N ILE A 167 -11.02 14.62 -2.12
CA ILE A 167 -12.47 14.77 -2.26
C ILE A 167 -13.26 14.53 -0.97
N GLY A 168 -12.75 13.78 -0.02
CA GLY A 168 -13.51 13.33 1.15
C GLY A 168 -13.96 14.47 2.06
N LYS A 169 -13.05 15.35 2.50
CA LYS A 169 -13.42 16.50 3.37
C LYS A 169 -14.46 17.44 2.73
N PRO A 170 -14.31 17.87 1.45
CA PRO A 170 -15.37 18.63 0.78
C PRO A 170 -16.71 17.91 0.73
N LEU A 171 -16.73 16.61 0.43
CA LEU A 171 -17.96 15.83 0.37
C LEU A 171 -18.67 15.74 1.71
N LEU A 172 -17.95 15.44 2.79
CA LEU A 172 -18.51 15.42 4.15
C LEU A 172 -19.12 16.78 4.55
N ALA A 173 -18.53 17.86 4.05
CA ALA A 173 -19.03 19.21 4.30
C ALA A 173 -20.15 19.64 3.31
N GLY A 174 -20.67 18.75 2.47
CA GLY A 174 -21.68 19.06 1.46
C GLY A 174 -21.21 20.02 0.36
N ARG A 175 -19.90 20.21 0.20
CA ARG A 175 -19.30 21.10 -0.78
C ARG A 175 -18.94 20.34 -2.05
N ARG A 176 -18.80 21.06 -3.16
CA ARG A 176 -18.28 20.50 -4.40
C ARG A 176 -16.81 20.08 -4.22
N ALA A 177 -16.49 18.85 -4.59
CA ALA A 177 -15.14 18.32 -4.64
C ALA A 177 -14.58 18.38 -6.05
N TYR A 178 -13.28 18.59 -6.18
CA TYR A 178 -12.58 18.64 -7.47
C TYR A 178 -11.54 17.51 -7.53
N ALA A 179 -11.78 16.53 -8.40
CA ALA A 179 -10.89 15.38 -8.55
C ALA A 179 -9.84 15.61 -9.63
N PRO A 180 -8.57 15.21 -9.39
CA PRO A 180 -7.48 15.37 -10.36
C PRO A 180 -7.48 14.28 -11.44
N SER A 181 -8.50 13.44 -11.49
CA SER A 181 -8.63 12.29 -12.38
C SER A 181 -9.96 12.27 -13.13
N PRO A 182 -10.09 11.50 -14.23
CA PRO A 182 -11.37 11.10 -14.79
C PRO A 182 -12.28 10.49 -13.71
N LEU A 183 -13.60 10.69 -13.86
CA LEU A 183 -14.57 10.32 -12.84
C LEU A 183 -15.29 9.00 -13.13
N ASP A 184 -15.27 8.53 -14.38
CA ASP A 184 -16.21 7.50 -14.87
C ASP A 184 -15.48 6.24 -15.38
N VAL A 185 -14.23 6.07 -15.00
CA VAL A 185 -13.42 4.89 -15.34
C VAL A 185 -13.38 3.95 -14.13
N PRO A 186 -13.63 2.64 -14.29
CA PRO A 186 -13.57 1.67 -13.21
C PRO A 186 -12.17 1.57 -12.59
N HIS A 187 -12.10 1.58 -11.27
CA HIS A 187 -10.86 1.51 -10.49
C HIS A 187 -11.06 0.66 -9.23
N SER A 188 -10.10 -0.18 -8.91
CA SER A 188 -10.11 -0.95 -7.67
C SER A 188 -9.66 -0.11 -6.49
N TRP A 189 -10.38 -0.23 -5.37
CA TRP A 189 -10.11 0.49 -4.12
C TRP A 189 -9.89 -0.52 -3.01
N THR A 190 -8.74 -0.46 -2.36
CA THR A 190 -8.29 -1.46 -1.39
C THR A 190 -8.38 -0.92 0.03
N SER A 191 -8.94 -1.69 0.97
CA SER A 191 -8.90 -1.34 2.39
C SER A 191 -7.51 -1.56 2.98
N ILE A 192 -7.09 -0.64 3.84
CA ILE A 192 -5.84 -0.75 4.61
C ILE A 192 -5.84 -1.98 5.52
N HIS A 193 -6.99 -2.34 6.09
CA HIS A 193 -7.12 -3.55 6.90
C HIS A 193 -6.89 -4.81 6.07
N ASP A 194 -7.36 -4.83 4.83
CA ASP A 194 -7.16 -5.97 3.93
C ASP A 194 -5.68 -6.08 3.53
N CYS A 195 -4.99 -4.95 3.33
CA CYS A 195 -3.54 -4.93 3.14
C CYS A 195 -2.81 -5.56 4.34
N ALA A 196 -3.14 -5.13 5.55
CA ALA A 196 -2.52 -5.62 6.77
C ALA A 196 -2.80 -7.13 6.98
N ARG A 197 -4.05 -7.57 6.82
CA ARG A 197 -4.42 -8.99 6.94
C ARG A 197 -3.69 -9.84 5.93
N THR A 198 -3.67 -9.44 4.65
CA THR A 198 -2.98 -10.18 3.59
C THR A 198 -1.48 -10.25 3.86
N LEU A 199 -0.86 -9.13 4.27
CA LEU A 199 0.57 -9.04 4.53
C LEU A 199 0.99 -9.94 5.71
N VAL A 200 0.26 -9.89 6.81
CA VAL A 200 0.53 -10.70 8.00
C VAL A 200 0.29 -12.19 7.72
N THR A 201 -0.76 -12.52 6.97
CA THR A 201 -1.07 -13.91 6.61
C THR A 201 -0.01 -14.48 5.66
N ALA A 202 0.37 -13.75 4.62
CA ALA A 202 1.38 -14.21 3.67
C ALA A 202 2.78 -14.36 4.31
N ALA A 203 3.13 -13.52 5.29
CA ALA A 203 4.38 -13.64 6.03
C ALA A 203 4.45 -14.89 6.92
N ALA A 204 3.31 -15.39 7.36
CA ALA A 204 3.21 -16.55 8.25
C ALA A 204 3.03 -17.91 7.52
N ASP A 205 2.81 -17.89 6.21
CA ASP A 205 2.53 -19.08 5.41
C ASP A 205 3.69 -19.39 4.47
N GLU A 206 4.35 -20.53 4.67
CA GLU A 206 5.48 -20.96 3.83
C GLU A 206 5.10 -21.16 2.35
N LEU A 207 3.84 -21.50 2.07
CA LEU A 207 3.34 -21.62 0.70
C LEU A 207 3.20 -20.27 -0.02
N ALA A 208 3.27 -19.18 0.74
CA ALA A 208 3.22 -17.82 0.18
C ALA A 208 4.58 -17.31 -0.28
N TYR A 209 5.68 -17.96 0.12
CA TYR A 209 7.01 -17.46 -0.17
C TYR A 209 7.38 -17.60 -1.66
N GLY A 210 8.13 -16.63 -2.17
CA GLY A 210 8.48 -16.51 -3.58
C GLY A 210 7.34 -16.05 -4.48
N GLN A 211 6.24 -15.56 -3.89
CA GLN A 211 5.07 -15.12 -4.64
C GLN A 211 4.64 -13.70 -4.25
N ALA A 212 3.97 -13.04 -5.20
CA ALA A 212 3.35 -11.75 -4.99
C ALA A 212 1.82 -11.91 -4.95
N TRP A 213 1.20 -11.44 -3.88
CA TRP A 213 -0.22 -11.60 -3.59
C TRP A 213 -0.99 -10.29 -3.80
N LEU A 214 -2.06 -10.35 -4.56
CA LEU A 214 -2.95 -9.23 -4.77
C LEU A 214 -3.94 -9.15 -3.60
N VAL A 215 -4.10 -7.94 -3.03
CA VAL A 215 -5.01 -7.78 -1.87
C VAL A 215 -6.46 -7.95 -2.29
N PRO A 216 -7.26 -8.81 -1.62
CA PRO A 216 -8.69 -8.92 -1.88
C PRO A 216 -9.38 -7.54 -1.81
N THR A 217 -10.13 -7.19 -2.86
CA THR A 217 -10.82 -5.91 -2.98
C THR A 217 -12.27 -6.10 -3.41
N ASN A 218 -13.12 -5.16 -2.99
CA ASN A 218 -14.49 -5.09 -3.47
C ASN A 218 -14.55 -4.84 -4.98
N PRO A 219 -15.69 -5.09 -5.65
CA PRO A 219 -15.89 -4.74 -7.06
C PRO A 219 -15.47 -3.29 -7.34
N ALA A 220 -14.82 -3.08 -8.48
CA ALA A 220 -14.30 -1.79 -8.88
C ALA A 220 -15.39 -0.72 -8.94
N LEU A 221 -15.11 0.47 -8.46
CA LEU A 221 -15.98 1.64 -8.52
C LEU A 221 -15.28 2.76 -9.28
N THR A 222 -16.03 3.53 -10.06
CA THR A 222 -15.52 4.78 -10.60
C THR A 222 -15.35 5.81 -9.46
N VAL A 223 -14.53 6.84 -9.66
CA VAL A 223 -14.37 7.94 -8.67
C VAL A 223 -15.72 8.59 -8.35
N ARG A 224 -16.61 8.70 -9.34
CA ARG A 224 -17.98 9.21 -9.14
C ARG A 224 -18.80 8.29 -8.24
N GLN A 225 -18.81 6.99 -8.52
CA GLN A 225 -19.54 6.00 -7.71
C GLN A 225 -19.00 5.94 -6.28
N LEU A 226 -17.67 5.95 -6.11
CA LEU A 226 -17.02 5.99 -4.80
C LEU A 226 -17.45 7.24 -4.00
N ALA A 227 -17.45 8.42 -4.64
CA ALA A 227 -17.85 9.67 -4.01
C ALA A 227 -19.33 9.67 -3.59
N VAL A 228 -20.22 9.16 -4.45
CA VAL A 228 -21.65 9.03 -4.13
C VAL A 228 -21.83 8.07 -2.95
N ARG A 229 -21.24 6.88 -3.02
CA ARG A 229 -21.33 5.88 -1.95
C ARG A 229 -20.76 6.41 -0.63
N PHE A 230 -19.61 7.10 -0.68
CA PHE A 230 -19.00 7.72 0.50
C PHE A 230 -19.92 8.74 1.17
N ALA A 231 -20.57 9.60 0.40
CA ALA A 231 -21.53 10.57 0.94
C ALA A 231 -22.76 9.87 1.57
N GLU A 232 -23.33 8.89 0.89
CA GLU A 232 -24.51 8.14 1.32
C GLU A 232 -24.26 7.42 2.67
N VAL A 233 -23.19 6.61 2.75
CA VAL A 233 -22.91 5.82 3.97
C VAL A 233 -22.52 6.66 5.18
N ASN A 234 -22.13 7.91 4.96
CA ASN A 234 -21.74 8.85 6.01
C ASN A 234 -22.81 9.91 6.33
N GLY A 235 -24.03 9.79 5.75
CA GLY A 235 -25.10 10.74 5.95
C GLY A 235 -24.78 12.16 5.47
N ALA A 236 -23.84 12.30 4.53
CA ALA A 236 -23.46 13.58 3.94
C ALA A 236 -24.45 13.97 2.83
N PRO A 237 -24.56 15.27 2.49
CA PRO A 237 -25.37 15.72 1.36
C PRO A 237 -24.92 15.08 0.04
N GLN A 238 -25.83 15.08 -0.95
CA GLN A 238 -25.55 14.52 -2.29
C GLN A 238 -24.18 14.93 -2.83
N ALA A 239 -23.37 13.97 -3.21
CA ALA A 239 -22.02 14.18 -3.69
C ALA A 239 -22.00 15.03 -4.98
N LYS A 240 -21.21 16.08 -4.98
CA LYS A 240 -20.95 16.94 -6.14
C LYS A 240 -19.47 16.88 -6.46
N VAL A 241 -19.10 16.07 -7.45
CA VAL A 241 -17.70 15.91 -7.90
C VAL A 241 -17.55 16.44 -9.32
N THR A 242 -16.47 17.18 -9.54
CA THR A 242 -16.10 17.73 -10.85
C THR A 242 -14.66 17.36 -11.14
N GLN A 243 -14.41 16.91 -12.36
CA GLN A 243 -13.05 16.64 -12.82
C GLN A 243 -12.30 17.95 -13.07
N ILE A 244 -11.06 18.05 -12.59
CA ILE A 244 -10.14 19.13 -12.98
C ILE A 244 -9.67 18.85 -14.41
N PRO A 245 -9.81 19.78 -15.35
CA PRO A 245 -9.33 19.60 -16.72
C PRO A 245 -7.83 19.30 -16.75
N TYR A 246 -7.42 18.32 -17.58
CA TYR A 246 -6.02 17.90 -17.64
C TYR A 246 -5.03 19.02 -17.96
N PRO A 247 -5.33 20.00 -18.87
CA PRO A 247 -4.43 21.12 -19.09
C PRO A 247 -4.16 21.94 -17.81
N ALA A 248 -5.16 22.14 -16.95
CA ALA A 248 -4.98 22.82 -15.66
C ALA A 248 -4.07 22.01 -14.72
N MET A 249 -4.25 20.68 -14.67
CA MET A 249 -3.35 19.79 -13.92
C MET A 249 -1.93 19.83 -14.48
N TRP A 250 -1.79 19.90 -15.79
CA TRP A 250 -0.47 19.97 -16.43
C TRP A 250 0.26 21.27 -16.05
N VAL A 251 -0.41 22.41 -16.12
CA VAL A 251 0.15 23.71 -15.71
C VAL A 251 0.50 23.69 -14.21
N SER A 252 -0.40 23.22 -13.35
CA SER A 252 -0.14 23.11 -11.90
C SER A 252 1.09 22.25 -11.58
N GLY A 253 1.35 21.23 -12.39
CA GLY A 253 2.54 20.38 -12.26
C GLY A 253 3.87 21.06 -12.58
N LEU A 254 3.88 22.27 -13.16
CA LEU A 254 5.09 23.08 -13.33
C LEU A 254 5.57 23.68 -11.99
N PHE A 255 4.64 23.87 -11.05
CA PHE A 255 4.88 24.51 -9.75
C PHE A 255 4.85 23.51 -8.57
N SER A 256 4.40 22.28 -8.79
CA SER A 256 4.28 21.25 -7.76
C SER A 256 4.90 19.94 -8.22
N PRO A 257 6.02 19.51 -7.61
CA PRO A 257 6.63 18.22 -7.90
C PRO A 257 5.65 17.04 -7.74
N LEU A 258 4.80 17.07 -6.72
CA LEU A 258 3.80 16.03 -6.49
C LEU A 258 2.80 15.92 -7.65
N ILE A 259 2.24 17.06 -8.11
CA ILE A 259 1.29 17.07 -9.23
C ILE A 259 1.98 16.64 -10.53
N LYS A 260 3.25 17.01 -10.71
CA LYS A 260 4.05 16.56 -11.86
C LYS A 260 4.15 15.04 -11.88
N GLU A 261 4.38 14.43 -10.73
CA GLU A 261 4.51 12.97 -10.61
C GLU A 261 3.21 12.21 -10.88
N LEU A 262 2.05 12.79 -10.60
CA LEU A 262 0.75 12.18 -10.92
C LEU A 262 0.54 11.94 -12.43
N ARG A 263 1.34 12.57 -13.30
CA ARG A 263 1.31 12.31 -14.73
C ARG A 263 1.76 10.87 -15.05
N THR A 264 2.71 10.35 -14.29
CA THR A 264 3.27 9.00 -14.49
C THR A 264 2.24 7.91 -14.19
N THR A 265 1.38 8.13 -13.20
CA THR A 265 0.34 7.17 -12.79
C THR A 265 -1.05 7.48 -13.37
N ARG A 266 -1.15 8.51 -14.21
CA ARG A 266 -2.44 8.92 -14.79
C ARG A 266 -3.15 7.79 -15.56
N TYR A 267 -2.41 6.85 -16.16
CA TYR A 267 -2.98 5.71 -16.89
C TYR A 267 -3.95 4.89 -16.03
N GLN A 268 -3.74 4.81 -14.72
CA GLN A 268 -4.59 4.08 -13.78
C GLN A 268 -6.03 4.63 -13.71
N PHE A 269 -6.24 5.88 -14.10
CA PHE A 269 -7.54 6.56 -14.09
C PHE A 269 -8.07 6.86 -15.49
N THR A 270 -7.30 6.65 -16.56
CA THR A 270 -7.73 6.91 -17.94
C THR A 270 -8.18 5.66 -18.69
N ARG A 271 -7.99 4.50 -18.09
CA ARG A 271 -8.48 3.19 -18.55
C ARG A 271 -8.89 2.36 -17.34
N PRO A 272 -9.71 1.30 -17.50
CA PRO A 272 -10.03 0.42 -16.39
C PRO A 272 -8.76 -0.07 -15.69
N PHE A 273 -8.74 0.06 -14.37
CA PHE A 273 -7.64 -0.39 -13.52
C PHE A 273 -8.20 -1.28 -12.42
N VAL A 274 -8.44 -2.52 -12.78
CA VAL A 274 -9.19 -3.50 -11.98
C VAL A 274 -8.26 -4.61 -11.53
N LEU A 275 -8.34 -4.94 -10.26
CA LEU A 275 -7.57 -5.98 -9.61
C LEU A 275 -8.44 -7.23 -9.42
N ASP A 276 -7.92 -8.38 -9.79
CA ASP A 276 -8.50 -9.68 -9.51
C ASP A 276 -7.62 -10.44 -8.51
N ALA A 277 -8.08 -10.50 -7.28
CA ALA A 277 -7.41 -11.17 -6.16
C ALA A 277 -8.01 -12.56 -5.86
N SER A 278 -8.71 -13.19 -6.80
CA SER A 278 -9.36 -14.50 -6.59
C SER A 278 -8.40 -15.55 -6.06
N VAL A 279 -7.17 -15.61 -6.58
CA VAL A 279 -6.13 -16.55 -6.13
C VAL A 279 -5.76 -16.31 -4.66
N THR A 280 -5.62 -15.06 -4.21
CA THR A 280 -5.33 -14.72 -2.82
C THR A 280 -6.50 -15.07 -1.90
N THR A 281 -7.72 -14.80 -2.37
CA THR A 281 -8.96 -15.15 -1.65
C THR A 281 -9.06 -16.67 -1.47
N GLU A 282 -8.80 -17.44 -2.51
CA GLU A 282 -8.83 -18.90 -2.48
C GLU A 282 -7.74 -19.47 -1.57
N MET A 283 -6.50 -18.96 -1.69
CA MET A 283 -5.34 -19.44 -0.93
C MET A 283 -5.47 -19.19 0.58
N PHE A 284 -5.88 -17.99 0.96
CA PHE A 284 -5.88 -17.57 2.37
C PHE A 284 -7.28 -17.52 3.01
N GLY A 285 -8.36 -17.74 2.26
CA GLY A 285 -9.73 -17.58 2.76
C GLY A 285 -10.11 -16.15 3.12
N LEU A 286 -9.32 -15.16 2.68
CA LEU A 286 -9.52 -13.75 3.01
C LEU A 286 -10.59 -13.14 2.11
N GLN A 287 -11.58 -12.48 2.72
CA GLN A 287 -12.59 -11.68 2.03
C GLN A 287 -12.30 -10.19 2.24
N PRO A 288 -12.62 -9.34 1.25
CA PRO A 288 -12.43 -7.91 1.44
C PRO A 288 -13.34 -7.36 2.54
N THR A 289 -12.85 -6.39 3.29
CA THR A 289 -13.65 -5.56 4.18
C THR A 289 -14.80 -4.94 3.41
N ALA A 290 -16.01 -4.96 3.96
CA ALA A 290 -17.16 -4.38 3.26
C ALA A 290 -16.90 -2.91 2.87
N MET A 291 -17.20 -2.54 1.63
CA MET A 291 -16.92 -1.19 1.11
C MET A 291 -17.48 -0.09 2.03
N ASP A 292 -18.68 -0.28 2.54
CA ASP A 292 -19.33 0.71 3.41
C ASP A 292 -18.62 0.88 4.75
N GLU A 293 -18.04 -0.17 5.27
CA GLU A 293 -17.25 -0.15 6.50
C GLU A 293 -15.95 0.65 6.26
N ALA A 294 -15.20 0.33 5.23
CA ALA A 294 -13.99 1.06 4.85
C ALA A 294 -14.28 2.56 4.58
N LEU A 295 -15.41 2.87 3.94
CA LEU A 295 -15.82 4.26 3.70
C LEU A 295 -16.20 5.01 4.97
N ARG A 296 -16.83 4.35 5.96
CA ARG A 296 -17.10 4.96 7.28
C ARG A 296 -15.81 5.23 8.04
N GLU A 297 -14.87 4.30 8.00
CA GLU A 297 -13.55 4.49 8.62
C GLU A 297 -12.78 5.63 7.95
N ALA A 298 -12.78 5.70 6.62
CA ALA A 298 -12.19 6.83 5.90
C ALA A 298 -12.78 8.17 6.37
N ALA A 299 -14.10 8.24 6.57
CA ALA A 299 -14.73 9.45 7.07
C ALA A 299 -14.37 9.75 8.54
N ALA A 300 -14.25 8.74 9.40
CA ALA A 300 -13.83 8.91 10.79
C ALA A 300 -12.42 9.51 10.86
N ARG A 301 -11.48 8.98 10.06
CA ARG A 301 -10.09 9.51 9.95
C ARG A 301 -10.04 10.94 9.41
N LEU A 302 -10.98 11.33 8.56
CA LEU A 302 -11.05 12.70 8.02
C LEU A 302 -11.66 13.71 9.00
N ARG A 303 -12.40 13.24 10.01
CA ARG A 303 -13.00 14.07 11.06
C ARG A 303 -12.09 14.24 12.29
N ALA A 304 -11.19 13.28 12.53
CA ALA A 304 -10.12 13.36 13.53
C ALA A 304 -9.05 14.39 13.14
#